data_8cb1ebc40d0a38ebfb52af3f7c942c22
#
_entry.id   8cb1ebc40d0a38ebfb52af3f7c942c22
#
_cell.length_a   1.000
_cell.length_b   1.000
_cell.length_c   1.000
_cell.angle_alpha   90.00
_cell.angle_beta   90.00
_cell.angle_gamma   90.00
#
_symmetry.space_group_name_H-M   'P 1'
#
loop_
_entity.id
_entity.type
_entity.pdbx_description
1 polymer ?
#
loop_
_entity_poly.entity_id
_entity_poly.type
_entity_poly.pdbx_seq_one_letter_code
_entity_poly.pdbx_strand_id
1 'polypeptide(L)'
;VYSDLFDLSEKKIPLKEDFSIDINDYKNLDSGIIIANPNAPTGILLKLNEIEEIIKTNLNNIVIIDEAYIDFGGESVIKLINKYDNLLVIQTFSKSRSLAGMRLGFAIGNKELIKGLKNIKFSFNSYTINRLSILAGIESFKDEEYFKKSISKIIITREKTKEELKKLGFKVLDSKSNFLFISHNKIFGENIYLKLKEKGILVRYFKKEIINNFIRVTIGTDKDMIIFINALKEIIN
;
A
#
# COMPACT_ATOMS: atom_id res chain seq x y z
N VAL A 1 5.51 12.47 -11.21
CA VAL A 1 4.86 13.74 -10.80
C VAL A 1 5.80 14.55 -9.90
N TYR A 2 6.20 14.03 -8.70
CA TYR A 2 7.13 14.79 -7.84
C TYR A 2 8.53 14.84 -8.42
N SER A 3 9.02 13.77 -9.03
CA SER A 3 10.28 13.76 -9.77
C SER A 3 10.28 14.80 -10.89
N ASP A 4 9.21 14.87 -11.68
CA ASP A 4 9.07 15.88 -12.72
C ASP A 4 9.01 17.31 -12.15
N LEU A 5 8.25 17.49 -11.03
CA LEU A 5 8.10 18.80 -10.39
C LEU A 5 9.43 19.35 -9.83
N PHE A 6 10.29 18.48 -9.35
CA PHE A 6 11.57 18.85 -8.72
C PHE A 6 12.77 18.56 -9.62
N ASP A 7 12.54 18.24 -10.91
CA ASP A 7 13.58 17.92 -11.89
C ASP A 7 14.56 16.84 -11.39
N LEU A 8 13.99 15.78 -10.78
CA LEU A 8 14.76 14.67 -10.27
C LEU A 8 14.78 13.53 -11.28
N SER A 9 15.96 13.02 -11.56
CA SER A 9 16.11 11.79 -12.34
C SER A 9 15.52 10.60 -11.58
N GLU A 10 14.65 9.81 -12.24
CA GLU A 10 14.08 8.61 -11.67
C GLU A 10 14.35 7.38 -12.52
N LYS A 11 14.71 6.27 -11.88
CA LYS A 11 14.78 4.94 -12.50
C LYS A 11 13.66 4.09 -11.92
N LYS A 12 12.71 3.69 -12.79
CA LYS A 12 11.65 2.75 -12.41
C LYS A 12 12.14 1.33 -12.61
N ILE A 13 12.21 0.57 -11.52
CA ILE A 13 12.57 -0.84 -11.55
C ILE A 13 11.25 -1.64 -11.67
N PRO A 14 11.08 -2.44 -12.74
CA PRO A 14 9.85 -3.20 -12.95
C PRO A 14 9.74 -4.34 -11.93
N LEU A 15 8.51 -4.73 -11.60
CA LEU A 15 8.26 -5.97 -10.87
C LEU A 15 8.46 -7.16 -11.80
N LYS A 16 8.72 -8.35 -11.24
CA LYS A 16 8.73 -9.61 -11.98
C LYS A 16 7.33 -9.94 -12.54
N GLU A 17 7.23 -10.96 -13.39
CA GLU A 17 5.95 -11.41 -13.97
C GLU A 17 4.91 -11.86 -12.92
N ASP A 18 5.39 -12.34 -11.77
CA ASP A 18 4.55 -12.69 -10.62
C ASP A 18 4.24 -11.50 -9.70
N PHE A 19 4.67 -10.29 -10.09
CA PHE A 19 4.58 -9.04 -9.34
C PHE A 19 5.44 -8.97 -8.08
N SER A 20 6.39 -9.89 -7.88
CA SER A 20 7.38 -9.78 -6.81
C SER A 20 8.47 -8.76 -7.16
N ILE A 21 9.14 -8.23 -6.14
CA ILE A 21 10.34 -7.42 -6.28
C ILE A 21 11.57 -8.34 -6.36
N ASP A 22 12.49 -8.08 -7.31
CA ASP A 22 13.83 -8.66 -7.24
C ASP A 22 14.73 -7.79 -6.38
N ILE A 23 15.12 -8.27 -5.22
CA ILE A 23 15.98 -7.50 -4.31
C ILE A 23 17.36 -7.21 -4.90
N ASN A 24 17.83 -8.03 -5.87
CA ASN A 24 19.12 -7.82 -6.50
C ASN A 24 19.17 -6.54 -7.34
N ASP A 25 18.03 -6.12 -7.90
CA ASP A 25 17.91 -4.88 -8.66
C ASP A 25 18.07 -3.61 -7.79
N TYR A 26 18.05 -3.78 -6.46
CA TYR A 26 18.14 -2.71 -5.47
C TYR A 26 19.45 -2.71 -4.69
N LYS A 27 20.43 -3.55 -5.06
CA LYS A 27 21.72 -3.63 -4.36
C LYS A 27 22.75 -2.65 -4.93
N ASN A 28 23.51 -2.00 -4.04
CA ASN A 28 24.65 -1.14 -4.38
C ASN A 28 24.31 -0.05 -5.41
N LEU A 29 23.17 0.61 -5.23
CA LEU A 29 22.75 1.71 -6.10
C LEU A 29 23.41 3.03 -5.67
N ASP A 30 23.64 3.94 -6.63
CA ASP A 30 24.16 5.29 -6.38
C ASP A 30 23.06 6.34 -6.17
N SER A 31 21.87 5.91 -5.79
CA SER A 31 20.68 6.77 -5.65
C SER A 31 19.81 6.36 -4.49
N GLY A 32 18.98 7.29 -4.01
CA GLY A 32 17.95 6.98 -3.03
C GLY A 32 16.93 5.98 -3.56
N ILE A 33 16.40 5.14 -2.66
CA ILE A 33 15.46 4.06 -2.96
C ILE A 33 14.12 4.37 -2.32
N ILE A 34 13.00 4.17 -3.06
CA ILE A 34 11.64 4.25 -2.52
C ILE A 34 10.88 2.98 -2.89
N ILE A 35 10.39 2.26 -1.88
CA ILE A 35 9.62 1.03 -2.05
C ILE A 35 8.32 1.13 -1.25
N ALA A 36 7.17 0.89 -1.90
CA ALA A 36 5.90 0.72 -1.21
C ALA A 36 5.77 -0.73 -0.71
N ASN A 37 5.60 -0.91 0.60
CA ASN A 37 5.50 -2.23 1.22
C ASN A 37 4.42 -2.28 2.33
N PRO A 38 3.30 -2.98 2.14
CA PRO A 38 2.88 -3.74 0.94
C PRO A 38 2.72 -2.89 -0.32
N ASN A 39 3.05 -3.47 -1.46
CA ASN A 39 2.96 -2.80 -2.75
C ASN A 39 1.52 -2.46 -3.13
N ALA A 40 1.30 -1.33 -3.77
CA ALA A 40 0.02 -0.98 -4.39
C ALA A 40 0.23 -0.81 -5.91
N PRO A 41 -0.55 -1.50 -6.78
CA PRO A 41 -1.87 -2.12 -6.52
C PRO A 41 -1.87 -3.62 -6.18
N THR A 42 -0.74 -4.29 -6.11
CA THR A 42 -0.66 -5.75 -6.00
C THR A 42 -1.03 -6.30 -4.62
N GLY A 43 -0.74 -5.55 -3.57
CA GLY A 43 -0.89 -5.96 -2.17
C GLY A 43 0.22 -6.87 -1.66
N ILE A 44 1.18 -7.24 -2.51
CA ILE A 44 2.28 -8.14 -2.16
C ILE A 44 3.21 -7.46 -1.15
N LEU A 45 3.64 -8.24 -0.17
CA LEU A 45 4.56 -7.83 0.89
C LEU A 45 5.97 -8.37 0.60
N LEU A 46 6.96 -7.49 0.60
CA LEU A 46 8.37 -7.85 0.69
C LEU A 46 8.71 -8.15 2.15
N LYS A 47 9.42 -9.23 2.42
CA LYS A 47 9.73 -9.67 3.78
C LYS A 47 10.75 -8.76 4.45
N LEU A 48 10.70 -8.73 5.78
CA LEU A 48 11.60 -7.89 6.60
C LEU A 48 13.09 -8.13 6.30
N ASN A 49 13.50 -9.39 6.19
CA ASN A 49 14.88 -9.75 5.89
C ASN A 49 15.33 -9.34 4.47
N GLU A 50 14.43 -9.34 3.51
CA GLU A 50 14.69 -8.89 2.13
C GLU A 50 14.88 -7.37 2.08
N ILE A 51 14.05 -6.62 2.82
CA ILE A 51 14.21 -5.17 2.96
C ILE A 51 15.50 -4.85 3.71
N GLU A 52 15.82 -5.59 4.78
CA GLU A 52 17.07 -5.41 5.52
C GLU A 52 18.30 -5.60 4.62
N GLU A 53 18.26 -6.55 3.68
CA GLU A 53 19.33 -6.76 2.72
C GLU A 53 19.49 -5.57 1.78
N ILE A 54 18.39 -4.98 1.28
CA ILE A 54 18.44 -3.75 0.49
C ILE A 54 19.06 -2.60 1.29
N ILE A 55 18.68 -2.42 2.55
CA ILE A 55 19.21 -1.35 3.41
C ILE A 55 20.72 -1.51 3.61
N LYS A 56 21.18 -2.73 3.94
CA LYS A 56 22.61 -3.03 4.20
C LYS A 56 23.51 -2.77 3.01
N THR A 57 23.03 -3.01 1.80
CA THR A 57 23.82 -2.85 0.57
C THR A 57 23.81 -1.42 0.05
N ASN A 58 23.07 -0.50 0.70
CA ASN A 58 22.91 0.90 0.29
C ASN A 58 23.15 1.90 1.44
N LEU A 59 24.13 1.65 2.32
CA LEU A 59 24.34 2.44 3.54
C LEU A 59 24.59 3.94 3.30
N ASN A 60 25.09 4.30 2.14
CA ASN A 60 25.36 5.70 1.77
C ASN A 60 24.16 6.40 1.12
N ASN A 61 23.07 5.67 0.86
CA ASN A 61 21.88 6.18 0.20
C ASN A 61 20.65 5.97 1.08
N ILE A 62 19.73 6.93 1.06
CA ILE A 62 18.47 6.81 1.79
C ILE A 62 17.61 5.68 1.21
N VAL A 63 17.06 4.85 2.09
CA VAL A 63 16.05 3.84 1.75
C VAL A 63 14.73 4.21 2.41
N ILE A 64 13.74 4.57 1.60
CA ILE A 64 12.41 4.98 2.03
C ILE A 64 11.46 3.82 1.83
N ILE A 65 10.82 3.36 2.91
CA ILE A 65 9.78 2.34 2.86
C ILE A 65 8.43 2.98 3.16
N ASP A 66 7.56 2.98 2.16
CA ASP A 66 6.17 3.45 2.29
C ASP A 66 5.30 2.31 2.82
N GLU A 67 4.97 2.37 4.09
CA GLU A 67 4.17 1.41 4.82
C GLU A 67 2.69 1.80 4.94
N ALA A 68 2.12 2.47 3.95
CA ALA A 68 0.73 2.93 3.99
C ALA A 68 -0.29 1.82 4.27
N TYR A 69 0.05 0.56 4.00
CA TYR A 69 -0.83 -0.60 4.18
C TYR A 69 -0.31 -1.65 5.17
N ILE A 70 0.77 -1.39 5.87
CA ILE A 70 1.48 -2.39 6.68
C ILE A 70 0.62 -3.04 7.76
N ASP A 71 -0.29 -2.29 8.35
CA ASP A 71 -1.16 -2.73 9.44
C ASP A 71 -2.11 -3.88 9.07
N PHE A 72 -2.33 -4.13 7.78
CA PHE A 72 -3.25 -5.16 7.31
C PHE A 72 -2.63 -6.58 7.20
N GLY A 73 -1.54 -6.83 7.92
CA GLY A 73 -0.92 -8.15 8.06
C GLY A 73 0.53 -8.23 7.60
N GLY A 74 1.19 -7.09 7.45
CA GLY A 74 2.65 -7.02 7.28
C GLY A 74 3.40 -6.88 8.59
N GLU A 75 4.71 -7.05 8.53
CA GLU A 75 5.65 -6.74 9.61
C GLU A 75 6.40 -5.46 9.26
N SER A 76 6.29 -4.44 10.14
CA SER A 76 6.90 -3.13 9.92
C SER A 76 8.42 -3.17 10.05
N VAL A 77 9.10 -2.47 9.14
CA VAL A 77 10.56 -2.28 9.17
C VAL A 77 11.01 -1.27 10.24
N ILE A 78 10.08 -0.65 10.98
CA ILE A 78 10.40 0.23 12.12
C ILE A 78 11.34 -0.46 13.11
N LYS A 79 11.29 -1.79 13.24
CA LYS A 79 12.20 -2.57 14.08
C LYS A 79 13.68 -2.39 13.73
N LEU A 80 13.98 -1.96 12.50
CA LEU A 80 15.34 -1.76 11.99
C LEU A 80 15.85 -0.32 12.15
N ILE A 81 15.01 0.62 12.56
CA ILE A 81 15.35 2.07 12.63
C ILE A 81 16.59 2.34 13.49
N ASN A 82 16.73 1.67 14.62
CA ASN A 82 17.88 1.86 15.52
C ASN A 82 19.16 1.19 15.02
N LYS A 83 19.06 0.41 13.94
CA LYS A 83 20.19 -0.33 13.35
C LYS A 83 20.74 0.34 12.09
N TYR A 84 19.92 1.11 11.38
CA TYR A 84 20.25 1.67 10.08
C TYR A 84 19.88 3.14 9.99
N ASP A 85 20.90 4.00 9.94
CA ASP A 85 20.73 5.46 9.86
C ASP A 85 20.14 5.93 8.52
N ASN A 86 20.27 5.13 7.48
CA ASN A 86 19.77 5.42 6.13
C ASN A 86 18.31 4.99 5.90
N LEU A 87 17.64 4.40 6.89
CA LEU A 87 16.25 3.99 6.78
C LEU A 87 15.27 5.10 7.15
N LEU A 88 14.29 5.35 6.27
CA LEU A 88 13.14 6.21 6.54
C LEU A 88 11.85 5.45 6.28
N VAL A 89 10.99 5.35 7.28
CA VAL A 89 9.67 4.70 7.17
C VAL A 89 8.57 5.74 7.12
N ILE A 90 7.64 5.60 6.18
CA ILE A 90 6.49 6.50 6.03
C ILE A 90 5.22 5.71 6.31
N GLN A 91 4.35 6.24 7.18
CA GLN A 91 3.05 5.67 7.48
C GLN A 91 1.94 6.74 7.40
N THR A 92 0.69 6.29 7.28
CA THR A 92 -0.46 7.18 7.09
C THR A 92 -1.63 6.81 8.00
N PHE A 93 -2.38 7.81 8.43
CA PHE A 93 -3.67 7.62 9.09
C PHE A 93 -4.83 7.36 8.09
N SER A 94 -4.56 7.50 6.79
CA SER A 94 -5.60 7.45 5.75
C SER A 94 -6.20 6.06 5.53
N LYS A 95 -5.54 4.98 5.95
CA LYS A 95 -5.94 3.61 5.66
C LYS A 95 -6.43 2.89 6.90
N SER A 96 -5.54 2.31 7.68
CA SER A 96 -5.85 1.50 8.86
C SER A 96 -6.58 2.26 9.97
N ARG A 97 -6.32 3.56 10.09
CA ARG A 97 -6.95 4.43 11.09
C ARG A 97 -8.15 5.22 10.57
N SER A 98 -8.59 4.97 9.32
CA SER A 98 -9.83 5.54 8.73
C SER A 98 -9.89 7.07 8.70
N LEU A 99 -8.75 7.77 8.73
CA LEU A 99 -8.65 9.23 8.77
C LEU A 99 -8.20 9.85 7.44
N ALA A 100 -8.61 9.28 6.30
CA ALA A 100 -8.21 9.76 4.98
C ALA A 100 -8.50 11.25 4.74
N GLY A 101 -9.63 11.77 5.24
CA GLY A 101 -10.03 13.16 5.13
C GLY A 101 -9.15 14.13 5.96
N MET A 102 -8.47 13.64 6.99
CA MET A 102 -7.62 14.48 7.85
C MET A 102 -6.25 14.80 7.25
N ARG A 103 -5.85 14.14 6.15
CA ARG A 103 -4.59 14.36 5.44
C ARG A 103 -3.36 14.25 6.34
N LEU A 104 -3.34 13.24 7.22
CA LEU A 104 -2.32 13.05 8.24
C LEU A 104 -1.46 11.81 7.93
N GLY A 105 -0.16 11.95 8.08
CA GLY A 105 0.84 10.89 8.00
C GLY A 105 2.06 11.25 8.82
N PHE A 106 2.98 10.33 8.96
CA PHE A 106 4.21 10.53 9.71
C PHE A 106 5.37 9.74 9.12
N ALA A 107 6.58 10.21 9.44
CA ALA A 107 7.82 9.54 9.07
C ALA A 107 8.61 9.19 10.33
N ILE A 108 9.27 8.05 10.32
CA ILE A 108 10.14 7.56 11.38
C ILE A 108 11.50 7.24 10.76
N GLY A 109 12.56 7.74 11.37
CA GLY A 109 13.93 7.56 10.87
C GLY A 109 14.97 8.15 11.79
N ASN A 110 16.23 8.06 11.37
CA ASN A 110 17.35 8.73 12.05
C ASN A 110 17.07 10.22 12.24
N LYS A 111 17.60 10.78 13.32
CA LYS A 111 17.45 12.19 13.70
C LYS A 111 17.82 13.17 12.58
N GLU A 112 18.89 12.91 11.84
CA GLU A 112 19.33 13.79 10.75
C GLU A 112 18.36 13.73 9.55
N LEU A 113 17.82 12.56 9.20
CA LEU A 113 16.78 12.44 8.16
C LEU A 113 15.51 13.21 8.57
N ILE A 114 15.08 13.06 9.81
CA ILE A 114 13.91 13.79 10.33
C ILE A 114 14.15 15.29 10.38
N LYS A 115 15.37 15.72 10.72
CA LYS A 115 15.78 17.14 10.67
C LYS A 115 15.72 17.70 9.25
N GLY A 116 16.19 16.93 8.26
CA GLY A 116 16.08 17.30 6.84
C GLY A 116 14.61 17.51 6.41
N LEU A 117 13.72 16.58 6.75
CA LEU A 117 12.29 16.70 6.48
C LEU A 117 11.67 17.92 7.17
N LYS A 118 12.03 18.20 8.42
CA LYS A 118 11.57 19.40 9.15
C LYS A 118 12.03 20.68 8.48
N ASN A 119 13.30 20.76 8.04
CA ASN A 119 13.83 21.94 7.37
C ASN A 119 13.03 22.24 6.09
N ILE A 120 12.77 21.23 5.25
CA ILE A 120 11.96 21.40 4.04
C ILE A 120 10.53 21.81 4.40
N LYS A 121 9.90 21.13 5.36
CA LYS A 121 8.55 21.47 5.81
C LYS A 121 8.44 22.92 6.25
N PHE A 122 9.37 23.39 7.09
CA PHE A 122 9.32 24.75 7.61
C PHE A 122 9.69 25.81 6.57
N SER A 123 10.47 25.46 5.55
CA SER A 123 10.81 26.36 4.44
C SER A 123 9.66 26.48 3.43
N PHE A 124 8.93 25.39 3.18
CA PHE A 124 7.90 25.32 2.14
C PHE A 124 6.50 25.64 2.68
N ASN A 125 6.08 24.97 3.76
CA ASN A 125 4.78 25.16 4.41
C ASN A 125 4.81 24.71 5.86
N SER A 126 5.02 25.65 6.79
CA SER A 126 5.12 25.35 8.23
C SER A 126 3.78 25.00 8.89
N TYR A 127 2.65 25.40 8.32
CA TYR A 127 1.32 25.24 8.91
C TYR A 127 0.43 24.23 8.18
N THR A 128 1.01 23.14 7.72
CA THR A 128 0.34 22.13 6.89
C THR A 128 -0.79 21.37 7.60
N ILE A 129 -0.72 21.21 8.92
CA ILE A 129 -1.65 20.35 9.67
C ILE A 129 -2.50 21.24 10.60
N ASN A 130 -3.82 21.18 10.45
CA ASN A 130 -4.76 21.90 11.31
C ASN A 130 -4.95 21.19 12.67
N ARG A 131 -5.49 21.92 13.65
CA ARG A 131 -5.71 21.40 15.01
C ARG A 131 -6.60 20.17 15.08
N LEU A 132 -7.66 20.13 14.28
CA LEU A 132 -8.59 19.00 14.29
C LEU A 132 -7.91 17.74 13.80
N SER A 133 -7.08 17.82 12.74
CA SER A 133 -6.29 16.69 12.27
C SER A 133 -5.32 16.18 13.32
N ILE A 134 -4.66 17.08 14.06
CA ILE A 134 -3.74 16.69 15.14
C ILE A 134 -4.49 15.96 16.25
N LEU A 135 -5.61 16.52 16.73
CA LEU A 135 -6.43 15.89 17.78
C LEU A 135 -6.98 14.54 17.33
N ALA A 136 -7.53 14.46 16.12
CA ALA A 136 -8.01 13.19 15.57
C ALA A 136 -6.91 12.14 15.48
N GLY A 137 -5.68 12.54 15.08
CA GLY A 137 -4.52 11.66 15.08
C GLY A 137 -4.15 11.14 16.46
N ILE A 138 -4.09 12.01 17.46
CA ILE A 138 -3.78 11.67 18.85
C ILE A 138 -4.82 10.67 19.39
N GLU A 139 -6.11 10.99 19.26
CA GLU A 139 -7.18 10.12 19.75
C GLU A 139 -7.20 8.78 19.01
N SER A 140 -6.94 8.77 17.73
CA SER A 140 -6.80 7.53 16.96
C SER A 140 -5.66 6.62 17.42
N PHE A 141 -4.56 7.18 17.94
CA PHE A 141 -3.49 6.39 18.54
C PHE A 141 -3.88 5.82 19.91
N LYS A 142 -4.67 6.55 20.69
CA LYS A 142 -5.13 6.10 22.01
C LYS A 142 -6.17 4.98 21.92
N ASP A 143 -6.98 4.96 20.85
CA ASP A 143 -8.03 3.95 20.64
C ASP A 143 -7.47 2.70 19.95
N GLU A 144 -6.58 2.01 20.64
CA GLU A 144 -5.98 0.77 20.13
C GLU A 144 -6.97 -0.38 20.02
N GLU A 145 -7.97 -0.43 20.85
CA GLU A 145 -8.97 -1.51 20.83
C GLU A 145 -9.80 -1.46 19.52
N TYR A 146 -10.34 -0.30 19.20
CA TYR A 146 -11.07 -0.09 17.97
C TYR A 146 -10.19 -0.34 16.74
N PHE A 147 -8.95 0.16 16.76
CA PHE A 147 -7.97 -0.04 15.71
C PHE A 147 -7.72 -1.53 15.43
N LYS A 148 -7.34 -2.31 16.45
CA LYS A 148 -7.09 -3.75 16.34
C LYS A 148 -8.33 -4.52 15.86
N LYS A 149 -9.50 -4.18 16.39
CA LYS A 149 -10.78 -4.80 16.00
C LYS A 149 -11.14 -4.52 14.55
N SER A 150 -10.95 -3.28 14.09
CA SER A 150 -11.24 -2.88 12.70
C SER A 150 -10.31 -3.58 11.72
N ILE A 151 -9.01 -3.61 11.98
CA ILE A 151 -8.03 -4.31 11.14
C ILE A 151 -8.33 -5.80 11.08
N SER A 152 -8.58 -6.44 12.22
CA SER A 152 -8.90 -7.88 12.27
C SER A 152 -10.12 -8.22 11.41
N LYS A 153 -11.18 -7.39 11.44
CA LYS A 153 -12.35 -7.58 10.58
C LYS A 153 -11.98 -7.50 9.09
N ILE A 154 -11.20 -6.48 8.70
CA ILE A 154 -10.78 -6.31 7.31
C ILE A 154 -9.95 -7.52 6.85
N ILE A 155 -9.02 -7.98 7.65
CA ILE A 155 -8.19 -9.16 7.33
C ILE A 155 -9.06 -10.41 7.16
N ILE A 156 -9.97 -10.67 8.10
CA ILE A 156 -10.87 -11.84 8.04
C ILE A 156 -11.74 -11.77 6.79
N THR A 157 -12.37 -10.63 6.51
CA THR A 157 -13.22 -10.44 5.34
C THR A 157 -12.42 -10.56 4.05
N ARG A 158 -11.16 -10.06 4.02
CA ARG A 158 -10.26 -10.21 2.87
C ARG A 158 -9.98 -11.68 2.57
N GLU A 159 -9.59 -12.46 3.56
CA GLU A 159 -9.27 -13.87 3.35
C GLU A 159 -10.50 -14.68 2.93
N LYS A 160 -11.67 -14.43 3.52
CA LYS A 160 -12.94 -15.04 3.08
C LYS A 160 -13.24 -14.70 1.61
N THR A 161 -13.14 -13.42 1.25
CA THR A 161 -13.39 -12.96 -0.13
C THR A 161 -12.39 -13.57 -1.12
N LYS A 162 -11.12 -13.68 -0.73
CA LYS A 162 -10.08 -14.33 -1.53
C LYS A 162 -10.44 -15.77 -1.87
N GLU A 163 -10.91 -16.55 -0.89
CA GLU A 163 -11.31 -17.95 -1.12
C GLU A 163 -12.55 -18.06 -2.02
N GLU A 164 -13.56 -17.20 -1.85
CA GLU A 164 -14.72 -17.18 -2.75
C GLU A 164 -14.34 -16.80 -4.19
N LEU A 165 -13.45 -15.85 -4.38
CA LEU A 165 -12.95 -15.47 -5.71
C LEU A 165 -12.19 -16.60 -6.39
N LYS A 166 -11.37 -17.36 -5.66
CA LYS A 166 -10.68 -18.54 -6.20
C LYS A 166 -11.66 -19.62 -6.68
N LYS A 167 -12.74 -19.86 -5.92
CA LYS A 167 -13.81 -20.81 -6.34
C LYS A 167 -14.49 -20.38 -7.64
N LEU A 168 -14.54 -19.07 -7.92
CA LEU A 168 -15.07 -18.50 -9.16
C LEU A 168 -14.04 -18.47 -10.31
N GLY A 169 -12.84 -19.03 -10.14
CA GLY A 169 -11.81 -19.11 -11.16
C GLY A 169 -10.95 -17.85 -11.30
N PHE A 170 -11.00 -16.92 -10.34
CA PHE A 170 -10.11 -15.77 -10.34
C PHE A 170 -8.68 -16.13 -9.88
N LYS A 171 -7.68 -15.57 -10.56
CA LYS A 171 -6.34 -15.41 -10.01
C LYS A 171 -6.39 -14.28 -8.99
N VAL A 172 -6.00 -14.55 -7.75
CA VAL A 172 -5.99 -13.59 -6.66
C VAL A 172 -4.59 -13.53 -6.09
N LEU A 173 -3.95 -12.36 -6.12
CA LEU A 173 -2.62 -12.19 -5.54
C LEU A 173 -2.68 -12.23 -4.00
N ASP A 174 -1.59 -12.66 -3.37
CA ASP A 174 -1.50 -12.73 -1.92
C ASP A 174 -1.30 -11.32 -1.34
N SER A 175 -2.39 -10.74 -0.85
CA SER A 175 -2.41 -9.36 -0.37
C SER A 175 -2.22 -9.27 1.14
N LYS A 176 -1.37 -8.32 1.56
CA LYS A 176 -1.24 -7.84 2.94
C LYS A 176 -1.73 -6.38 3.08
N SER A 177 -2.70 -6.01 2.24
CA SER A 177 -3.34 -4.68 2.22
C SER A 177 -4.83 -4.79 2.54
N ASN A 178 -5.55 -3.67 2.53
CA ASN A 178 -7.02 -3.65 2.64
C ASN A 178 -7.73 -3.82 1.29
N PHE A 179 -7.08 -4.43 0.31
CA PHE A 179 -7.64 -4.69 -1.02
C PHE A 179 -7.10 -6.01 -1.58
N LEU A 180 -7.75 -6.54 -2.60
CA LEU A 180 -7.30 -7.64 -3.43
C LEU A 180 -7.01 -7.15 -4.84
N PHE A 181 -6.03 -7.77 -5.50
CA PHE A 181 -5.70 -7.55 -6.91
C PHE A 181 -5.98 -8.84 -7.66
N ILE A 182 -6.96 -8.81 -8.57
CA ILE A 182 -7.57 -10.00 -9.13
C ILE A 182 -7.70 -9.91 -10.66
N SER A 183 -7.61 -11.05 -11.33
CA SER A 183 -7.89 -11.22 -12.76
C SER A 183 -8.64 -12.50 -13.02
N HIS A 184 -9.27 -12.63 -14.21
CA HIS A 184 -9.97 -13.82 -14.62
C HIS A 184 -9.54 -14.27 -16.01
N ASN A 185 -9.41 -15.60 -16.23
CA ASN A 185 -8.84 -16.12 -17.48
C ASN A 185 -9.76 -15.95 -18.69
N LYS A 186 -11.08 -15.93 -18.49
CA LYS A 186 -12.07 -15.86 -19.56
C LYS A 186 -12.60 -14.46 -19.84
N ILE A 187 -12.48 -13.53 -18.88
CA ILE A 187 -13.04 -12.18 -18.98
C ILE A 187 -11.96 -11.18 -18.65
N PHE A 188 -11.72 -10.26 -19.58
CA PHE A 188 -10.69 -9.23 -19.43
C PHE A 188 -11.06 -8.22 -18.31
N GLY A 189 -10.05 -7.73 -17.59
CA GLY A 189 -10.24 -6.86 -16.43
C GLY A 189 -11.07 -5.61 -16.67
N GLU A 190 -10.94 -4.97 -17.87
CA GLU A 190 -11.77 -3.81 -18.24
C GLU A 190 -13.25 -4.18 -18.34
N ASN A 191 -13.57 -5.33 -18.92
CA ASN A 191 -14.95 -5.78 -19.05
C ASN A 191 -15.58 -6.07 -17.68
N ILE A 192 -14.83 -6.70 -16.77
CA ILE A 192 -15.28 -6.92 -15.39
C ILE A 192 -15.54 -5.56 -14.71
N TYR A 193 -14.62 -4.62 -14.84
CA TYR A 193 -14.75 -3.27 -14.30
C TYR A 193 -16.01 -2.56 -14.81
N LEU A 194 -16.26 -2.57 -16.12
CA LEU A 194 -17.41 -1.90 -16.73
C LEU A 194 -18.73 -2.51 -16.26
N LYS A 195 -18.85 -3.86 -16.29
CA LYS A 195 -20.04 -4.56 -15.83
C LYS A 195 -20.33 -4.38 -14.34
N LEU A 196 -19.28 -4.32 -13.50
CA LEU A 196 -19.44 -4.00 -12.08
C LEU A 196 -19.92 -2.56 -11.88
N LYS A 197 -19.38 -1.61 -12.66
CA LYS A 197 -19.80 -0.21 -12.63
C LYS A 197 -21.27 -0.03 -13.03
N GLU A 198 -21.76 -0.74 -14.04
CA GLU A 198 -23.17 -0.76 -14.43
C GLU A 198 -24.09 -1.24 -13.30
N LYS A 199 -23.59 -2.16 -12.44
CA LYS A 199 -24.28 -2.63 -11.25
C LYS A 199 -24.09 -1.72 -10.02
N GLY A 200 -23.48 -0.54 -10.17
CA GLY A 200 -23.20 0.40 -9.07
C GLY A 200 -22.06 -0.02 -8.15
N ILE A 201 -21.24 -1.02 -8.53
CA ILE A 201 -20.10 -1.49 -7.76
C ILE A 201 -18.82 -0.89 -8.32
N LEU A 202 -18.18 -0.01 -7.53
CA LEU A 202 -16.98 0.70 -7.96
C LEU A 202 -15.72 -0.03 -7.49
N VAL A 203 -14.90 -0.46 -8.45
CA VAL A 203 -13.58 -1.02 -8.24
C VAL A 203 -12.54 -0.19 -8.98
N ARG A 204 -11.25 -0.40 -8.74
CA ARG A 204 -10.21 0.32 -9.46
C ARG A 204 -9.67 -0.50 -10.62
N TYR A 205 -9.69 0.06 -11.82
CA TYR A 205 -9.06 -0.45 -13.03
C TYR A 205 -7.87 0.42 -13.46
N PHE A 206 -6.85 -0.18 -14.08
CA PHE A 206 -5.64 0.50 -14.55
C PHE A 206 -5.38 0.18 -16.02
N LYS A 207 -5.38 1.20 -16.88
CA LYS A 207 -5.05 1.08 -18.32
C LYS A 207 -3.53 1.02 -18.56
N LYS A 208 -2.83 0.13 -17.85
CA LYS A 208 -1.38 -0.08 -18.03
C LYS A 208 -1.16 -1.51 -18.48
N GLU A 209 -0.41 -1.69 -19.57
CA GLU A 209 -0.23 -2.96 -20.27
C GLU A 209 0.01 -4.17 -19.35
N ILE A 210 0.93 -4.07 -18.40
CA ILE A 210 1.28 -5.17 -17.50
C ILE A 210 0.14 -5.57 -16.55
N ILE A 211 -0.77 -4.64 -16.23
CA ILE A 211 -1.82 -4.82 -15.20
C ILE A 211 -3.24 -4.59 -15.72
N ASN A 212 -3.42 -4.40 -17.03
CA ASN A 212 -4.72 -4.10 -17.65
C ASN A 212 -5.72 -5.26 -17.61
N ASN A 213 -5.27 -6.48 -17.28
CA ASN A 213 -6.16 -7.62 -17.04
C ASN A 213 -6.57 -7.78 -15.57
N PHE A 214 -6.15 -6.85 -14.72
CA PHE A 214 -6.43 -6.89 -13.28
C PHE A 214 -7.35 -5.75 -12.86
N ILE A 215 -8.15 -6.01 -11.82
CA ILE A 215 -8.86 -4.98 -11.07
C ILE A 215 -8.42 -5.02 -9.60
N ARG A 216 -8.40 -3.85 -8.93
CA ARG A 216 -8.16 -3.76 -7.50
C ARG A 216 -9.47 -3.53 -6.76
N VAL A 217 -9.78 -4.42 -5.84
CA VAL A 217 -11.01 -4.45 -5.06
C VAL A 217 -10.71 -4.10 -3.61
N THR A 218 -11.16 -2.96 -3.13
CA THR A 218 -11.06 -2.61 -1.71
C THR A 218 -12.02 -3.46 -0.90
N ILE A 219 -11.55 -3.98 0.23
CA ILE A 219 -12.37 -4.77 1.15
C ILE A 219 -13.33 -3.85 1.89
N GLY A 220 -14.62 -4.08 1.69
CA GLY A 220 -15.72 -3.46 2.41
C GLY A 220 -16.19 -4.30 3.60
N THR A 221 -17.43 -4.09 4.02
CA THR A 221 -18.07 -4.95 5.03
C THR A 221 -18.34 -6.34 4.44
N ASP A 222 -18.62 -7.33 5.31
CA ASP A 222 -19.02 -8.67 4.84
C ASP A 222 -20.23 -8.61 3.88
N LYS A 223 -21.18 -7.71 4.15
CA LYS A 223 -22.36 -7.48 3.29
C LYS A 223 -21.94 -6.95 1.91
N ASP A 224 -21.05 -5.97 1.86
CA ASP A 224 -20.57 -5.40 0.59
C ASP A 224 -19.84 -6.47 -0.23
N MET A 225 -19.03 -7.31 0.41
CA MET A 225 -18.30 -8.36 -0.28
C MET A 225 -19.21 -9.48 -0.78
N ILE A 226 -20.31 -9.79 -0.09
CA ILE A 226 -21.34 -10.72 -0.58
C ILE A 226 -22.01 -10.16 -1.85
N ILE A 227 -22.38 -8.87 -1.86
CA ILE A 227 -22.96 -8.20 -3.04
C ILE A 227 -21.99 -8.26 -4.20
N PHE A 228 -20.71 -7.93 -3.96
CA PHE A 228 -19.65 -7.99 -4.96
C PHE A 228 -19.48 -9.39 -5.55
N ILE A 229 -19.39 -10.43 -4.73
CA ILE A 229 -19.26 -11.83 -5.18
C ILE A 229 -20.47 -12.27 -6.00
N ASN A 230 -21.69 -11.92 -5.59
CA ASN A 230 -22.90 -12.27 -6.34
C ASN A 230 -22.92 -11.55 -7.71
N ALA A 231 -22.53 -10.28 -7.76
CA ALA A 231 -22.42 -9.57 -9.04
C ALA A 231 -21.39 -10.23 -9.97
N LEU A 232 -20.25 -10.70 -9.44
CA LEU A 232 -19.28 -11.44 -10.25
C LEU A 232 -19.82 -12.77 -10.78
N LYS A 233 -20.60 -13.52 -9.99
CA LYS A 233 -21.25 -14.75 -10.47
C LYS A 233 -22.15 -14.51 -11.68
N GLU A 234 -22.92 -13.41 -11.67
CA GLU A 234 -23.76 -13.02 -12.81
C GLU A 234 -22.95 -12.56 -14.02
N ILE A 235 -21.77 -11.98 -13.81
CA ILE A 235 -20.89 -11.48 -14.89
C ILE A 235 -20.17 -12.63 -15.61
N ILE A 236 -19.88 -13.73 -14.88
CA ILE A 236 -19.09 -14.87 -15.37
C ILE A 236 -19.99 -15.89 -16.10
N ASN A 237 -21.24 -16.02 -15.69
CA ASN A 237 -22.23 -16.89 -16.34
C ASN A 237 -22.77 -16.25 -17.63
#